data_17d050f53cd8b07cdeb927dc0bb00722
#
_entry.id   17d050f53cd8b07cdeb927dc0bb00722
#
_cell.length_a   1.000
_cell.length_b   1.000
_cell.length_c   1.000
_cell.angle_alpha   90.00
_cell.angle_beta   90.00
_cell.angle_gamma   90.00
#
_symmetry.space_group_name_H-M   'P 1'
#
loop_
_entity.id
_entity.type
_entity.pdbx_description
1 polymer ?
#
loop_
_entity_poly.entity_id
_entity_poly.type
_entity_poly.pdbx_seq_one_letter_code
_entity_poly.pdbx_strand_id
1 'polypeptide(L)'
;MFYMYLYGYSTQQIADTLIAQERLSYFGKLCWTASGVASVLRNERHCGDVLTRKTYTENYRTHRTLKNCGEKPQSWYFNHHTAIVSRDDFNAVQRMLDNAKYGNKSILPELRVIDSGVLKGFVTINPRWAGVKEAAYM
;
A
#
# COMPACT_ATOMS: atom_id res chain seq x y z
N MET A 1 -2.10 -6.58 8.64
CA MET A 1 -1.76 -6.42 7.21
C MET A 1 -0.49 -5.57 7.03
N PHE A 2 -0.43 -4.30 7.46
CA PHE A 2 0.75 -3.43 7.25
C PHE A 2 2.03 -4.06 7.78
N TYR A 3 2.09 -4.42 9.06
CA TYR A 3 3.29 -5.05 9.64
C TYR A 3 3.64 -6.39 8.99
N MET A 4 2.67 -7.22 8.61
CA MET A 4 2.96 -8.45 7.88
C MET A 4 3.66 -8.14 6.55
N TYR A 5 3.18 -7.12 5.82
CA TYR A 5 3.80 -6.72 4.56
C TYR A 5 5.21 -6.16 4.77
N LEU A 6 5.43 -5.36 5.83
CA LEU A 6 6.75 -4.86 6.22
C LEU A 6 7.71 -5.98 6.63
N TYR A 7 7.20 -7.07 7.23
CA TYR A 7 7.98 -8.27 7.54
C TYR A 7 8.22 -9.19 6.33
N GLY A 8 7.79 -8.80 5.14
CA GLY A 8 8.08 -9.51 3.90
C GLY A 8 7.02 -10.49 3.42
N TYR A 9 5.86 -10.56 4.07
CA TYR A 9 4.76 -11.38 3.57
C TYR A 9 4.21 -10.80 2.27
N SER A 10 4.00 -11.65 1.29
CA SER A 10 3.33 -11.24 0.05
C SER A 10 1.85 -10.92 0.30
N THR A 11 1.24 -10.13 -0.58
CA THR A 11 -0.20 -9.81 -0.49
C THR A 11 -1.08 -11.05 -0.54
N GLN A 12 -0.65 -12.13 -1.25
CA GLN A 12 -1.36 -13.40 -1.27
C GLN A 12 -1.26 -14.13 0.07
N GLN A 13 -0.07 -14.24 0.65
CA GLN A 13 0.11 -14.86 1.97
C GLN A 13 -0.69 -14.15 3.07
N ILE A 14 -0.77 -12.82 2.98
CA ILE A 14 -1.60 -12.03 3.90
C ILE A 14 -3.08 -12.37 3.70
N ALA A 15 -3.55 -12.47 2.46
CA ALA A 15 -4.94 -12.85 2.16
C ALA A 15 -5.26 -14.24 2.71
N ASP A 16 -4.39 -15.22 2.47
CA ASP A 16 -4.55 -16.59 2.94
C ASP A 16 -4.56 -16.67 4.48
N THR A 17 -3.70 -15.89 5.14
CA THR A 17 -3.69 -15.78 6.62
C THR A 17 -4.99 -15.21 7.16
N LEU A 18 -5.54 -14.18 6.52
CA LEU A 18 -6.82 -13.57 6.93
C LEU A 18 -7.99 -14.54 6.78
N ILE A 19 -8.00 -15.35 5.71
CA ILE A 19 -8.99 -16.40 5.50
C ILE A 19 -8.84 -17.49 6.57
N ALA A 20 -7.61 -17.94 6.83
CA ALA A 20 -7.33 -18.95 7.85
C ALA A 20 -7.71 -18.51 9.27
N GLN A 21 -7.65 -17.20 9.55
CA GLN A 21 -8.07 -16.59 10.81
C GLN A 21 -9.56 -16.22 10.83
N GLU A 22 -10.33 -16.62 9.82
CA GLU A 22 -11.76 -16.31 9.68
C GLU A 22 -12.09 -14.81 9.77
N ARG A 23 -11.16 -13.94 9.31
CA ARG A 23 -11.36 -12.49 9.30
C ARG A 23 -12.27 -12.09 8.16
N LEU A 24 -13.46 -11.60 8.49
CA LEU A 24 -14.42 -11.14 7.49
C LEU A 24 -13.92 -9.86 6.80
N SER A 25 -14.20 -9.76 5.50
CA SER A 25 -14.01 -8.54 4.73
C SER A 25 -15.08 -7.51 5.09
N TYR A 26 -14.96 -6.28 4.57
CA TYR A 26 -15.96 -5.22 4.76
C TYR A 26 -17.39 -5.66 4.39
N PHE A 27 -17.54 -6.57 3.44
CA PHE A 27 -18.84 -7.12 3.01
C PHE A 27 -19.31 -8.30 3.86
N GLY A 28 -18.70 -8.59 4.98
CA GLY A 28 -19.06 -9.72 5.83
C GLY A 28 -18.77 -11.10 5.23
N LYS A 29 -17.87 -11.18 4.24
CA LYS A 29 -17.51 -12.42 3.56
C LYS A 29 -16.05 -12.80 3.81
N LEU A 30 -15.78 -14.10 3.89
CA LEU A 30 -14.41 -14.66 3.91
C LEU A 30 -13.82 -14.69 2.49
N CYS A 31 -13.64 -13.52 1.88
CA CYS A 31 -13.15 -13.40 0.50
C CYS A 31 -12.03 -12.36 0.42
N TRP A 32 -10.89 -12.70 0.96
CA TRP A 32 -9.68 -11.90 0.78
C TRP A 32 -8.93 -12.32 -0.47
N THR A 33 -8.45 -11.33 -1.23
CA THR A 33 -7.64 -11.52 -2.42
C THR A 33 -6.37 -10.67 -2.33
N ALA A 34 -5.33 -11.04 -3.05
CA ALA A 34 -4.10 -10.25 -3.11
C ALA A 34 -4.36 -8.78 -3.52
N SER A 35 -5.27 -8.56 -4.47
CA SER A 35 -5.63 -7.20 -4.92
C SER A 35 -6.44 -6.45 -3.84
N GLY A 36 -7.30 -7.15 -3.10
CA GLY A 36 -8.04 -6.58 -1.97
C GLY A 36 -7.08 -6.12 -0.86
N VAL A 37 -6.11 -6.95 -0.50
CA VAL A 37 -5.05 -6.59 0.46
C VAL A 37 -4.23 -5.40 -0.05
N ALA A 38 -3.80 -5.40 -1.32
CA ALA A 38 -3.07 -4.30 -1.92
C ALA A 38 -3.88 -2.99 -1.90
N SER A 39 -5.20 -3.06 -2.12
CA SER A 39 -6.09 -1.89 -2.04
C SER A 39 -6.18 -1.32 -0.63
N VAL A 40 -6.22 -2.18 0.40
CA VAL A 40 -6.18 -1.76 1.81
C VAL A 40 -4.83 -1.10 2.12
N LEU A 41 -3.71 -1.72 1.72
CA LEU A 41 -2.37 -1.19 1.96
C LEU A 41 -2.13 0.17 1.26
N ARG A 42 -2.84 0.45 0.17
CA ARG A 42 -2.74 1.72 -0.56
C ARG A 42 -3.66 2.82 -0.04
N ASN A 43 -4.53 2.51 0.90
CA ASN A 43 -5.52 3.48 1.37
C ASN A 43 -4.90 4.45 2.38
N GLU A 44 -4.75 5.71 2.01
CA GLU A 44 -4.18 6.78 2.82
C GLU A 44 -4.93 7.06 4.13
N ARG A 45 -6.18 6.62 4.22
CA ARG A 45 -6.98 6.80 5.44
C ARG A 45 -6.38 6.09 6.65
N HIS A 46 -5.59 5.04 6.43
CA HIS A 46 -4.92 4.34 7.53
C HIS A 46 -3.84 5.16 8.23
N CYS A 47 -3.24 6.12 7.54
CA CYS A 47 -2.29 7.07 8.15
C CYS A 47 -2.92 8.41 8.56
N GLY A 48 -4.25 8.49 8.58
CA GLY A 48 -5.00 9.66 9.03
C GLY A 48 -5.26 10.72 7.96
N ASP A 49 -4.87 10.47 6.72
CA ASP A 49 -5.07 11.41 5.60
C ASP A 49 -6.33 11.09 4.81
N VAL A 50 -6.81 12.10 4.08
CA VAL A 50 -7.93 11.94 3.16
C VAL A 50 -7.62 12.63 1.84
N LEU A 51 -7.66 11.86 0.75
CA LEU A 51 -7.63 12.37 -0.61
C LEU A 51 -9.05 12.40 -1.17
N THR A 52 -9.52 13.59 -1.53
CA THR A 52 -10.84 13.78 -2.14
C THR A 52 -10.77 13.82 -3.66
N ARG A 53 -11.92 13.64 -4.31
CA ARG A 53 -12.06 13.66 -5.77
C ARG A 53 -11.17 12.66 -6.50
N LYS A 54 -11.01 11.46 -5.93
CA LYS A 54 -10.34 10.32 -6.61
C LYS A 54 -11.05 9.87 -7.88
N THR A 55 -12.35 10.13 -7.92
CA THR A 55 -13.23 9.84 -9.06
C THR A 55 -14.13 11.04 -9.36
N TYR A 56 -14.62 11.12 -10.57
CA TYR A 56 -15.61 12.12 -10.98
C TYR A 56 -16.61 11.50 -11.97
N THR A 57 -17.79 12.14 -12.07
CA THR A 57 -18.79 11.78 -13.06
C THR A 57 -18.68 12.73 -14.23
N GLU A 58 -18.40 12.21 -15.42
CA GLU A 58 -18.19 13.01 -16.63
C GLU A 58 -19.50 13.63 -17.11
N ASN A 59 -20.57 12.85 -17.10
CA ASN A 59 -21.86 13.27 -17.62
C ASN A 59 -22.99 12.82 -16.68
N TYR A 60 -23.86 13.77 -16.31
CA TYR A 60 -25.02 13.52 -15.44
C TYR A 60 -26.04 12.54 -16.06
N ARG A 61 -26.09 12.42 -17.40
CA ARG A 61 -27.02 11.49 -18.08
C ARG A 61 -26.58 10.02 -18.00
N THR A 62 -25.27 9.78 -18.09
CA THR A 62 -24.72 8.42 -18.10
C THR A 62 -24.34 7.92 -16.71
N HIS A 63 -24.20 8.83 -15.73
CA HIS A 63 -23.72 8.54 -14.36
C HIS A 63 -22.45 7.72 -14.30
N ARG A 64 -21.67 7.68 -15.40
CA ARG A 64 -20.43 6.93 -15.47
C ARG A 64 -19.35 7.59 -14.60
N THR A 65 -18.89 6.87 -13.60
CA THR A 65 -17.80 7.32 -12.75
C THR A 65 -16.46 6.95 -13.37
N LEU A 66 -15.60 7.94 -13.55
CA LEU A 66 -14.23 7.77 -14.05
C LEU A 66 -13.23 8.05 -12.93
N LYS A 67 -12.07 7.39 -13.01
CA LYS A 67 -10.94 7.67 -12.13
C LYS A 67 -10.37 9.05 -12.52
N ASN A 68 -10.15 9.91 -11.52
CA ASN A 68 -9.51 11.20 -11.72
C ASN A 68 -7.98 11.01 -11.82
N CYS A 69 -7.44 11.21 -13.01
CA CYS A 69 -6.01 11.13 -13.28
C CYS A 69 -5.35 12.51 -13.41
N GLY A 70 -6.07 13.60 -13.00
CA GLY A 70 -5.62 14.98 -13.10
C GLY A 70 -6.62 15.91 -13.80
N GLU A 71 -7.73 15.39 -14.34
CA GLU A 71 -8.75 16.15 -15.05
C GLU A 71 -9.50 17.12 -14.13
N LYS A 72 -9.63 16.75 -12.86
CA LYS A 72 -10.28 17.58 -11.82
C LYS A 72 -9.31 17.79 -10.64
N PRO A 73 -9.28 18.99 -10.05
CA PRO A 73 -8.41 19.26 -8.90
C PRO A 73 -8.73 18.33 -7.74
N GLN A 74 -7.71 17.64 -7.24
CA GLN A 74 -7.81 16.82 -6.05
C GLN A 74 -7.37 17.63 -4.83
N SER A 75 -7.91 17.32 -3.65
CA SER A 75 -7.52 17.98 -2.41
C SER A 75 -7.06 16.95 -1.39
N TRP A 76 -5.88 17.19 -0.81
CA TRP A 76 -5.33 16.43 0.29
C TRP A 76 -5.66 17.11 1.61
N TYR A 77 -6.15 16.33 2.56
CA TYR A 77 -6.35 16.73 3.94
C TYR A 77 -5.46 15.86 4.81
N PHE A 78 -4.39 16.44 5.34
CA PHE A 78 -3.45 15.76 6.21
C PHE A 78 -3.96 15.75 7.65
N ASN A 79 -3.73 14.64 8.37
CA ASN A 79 -4.11 14.49 9.78
C ASN A 79 -5.61 14.77 10.03
N HIS A 80 -6.46 14.36 9.09
CA HIS A 80 -7.90 14.56 9.18
C HIS A 80 -8.52 13.77 10.34
N HIS A 81 -7.96 12.63 10.68
CA HIS A 81 -8.42 11.75 11.78
C HIS A 81 -7.24 11.01 12.39
N THR A 82 -7.49 10.37 13.55
CA THR A 82 -6.46 9.59 14.25
C THR A 82 -5.95 8.46 13.35
N ALA A 83 -4.64 8.43 13.14
CA ALA A 83 -3.98 7.41 12.35
C ALA A 83 -4.02 6.03 13.05
N ILE A 84 -4.25 4.97 12.28
CA ILE A 84 -4.16 3.58 12.73
C ILE A 84 -2.71 3.06 12.57
N VAL A 85 -2.03 3.56 11.54
CA VAL A 85 -0.65 3.23 11.21
C VAL A 85 0.16 4.52 11.13
N SER A 86 1.41 4.50 11.60
CA SER A 86 2.27 5.67 11.51
C SER A 86 2.48 6.07 10.05
N ARG A 87 2.67 7.37 9.80
CA ARG A 87 2.93 7.88 8.44
C ARG A 87 4.18 7.25 7.83
N ASP A 88 5.19 7.00 8.64
CA ASP A 88 6.45 6.44 8.18
C ASP A 88 6.29 4.98 7.77
N ASP A 89 5.59 4.18 8.57
CA ASP A 89 5.26 2.79 8.22
C ASP A 89 4.37 2.72 6.96
N PHE A 90 3.40 3.62 6.85
CA PHE A 90 2.57 3.74 5.65
C PHE A 90 3.42 4.04 4.41
N ASN A 91 4.30 5.05 4.50
CA ASN A 91 5.18 5.43 3.40
C ASN A 91 6.16 4.30 3.03
N ALA A 92 6.68 3.56 4.02
CA ALA A 92 7.51 2.40 3.78
C ALA A 92 6.77 1.34 2.95
N VAL A 93 5.53 1.03 3.33
CA VAL A 93 4.67 0.10 2.58
C VAL A 93 4.41 0.60 1.15
N GLN A 94 4.14 1.91 0.96
CA GLN A 94 3.95 2.46 -0.40
C GLN A 94 5.19 2.25 -1.27
N ARG A 95 6.39 2.53 -0.74
CA ARG A 95 7.66 2.31 -1.47
C ARG A 95 7.83 0.83 -1.83
N MET A 96 7.57 -0.09 -0.90
CA MET A 96 7.64 -1.53 -1.19
C MET A 96 6.66 -1.95 -2.28
N LEU A 97 5.42 -1.45 -2.25
CA LEU A 97 4.39 -1.71 -3.26
C LEU A 97 4.77 -1.14 -4.64
N ASP A 98 5.42 0.02 -4.67
CA ASP A 98 5.87 0.63 -5.92
C ASP A 98 7.08 -0.11 -6.47
N ASN A 99 8.05 -0.46 -5.64
CA ASN A 99 9.20 -1.28 -6.03
C ASN A 99 8.78 -2.66 -6.56
N ALA A 100 7.69 -3.23 -6.05
CA ALA A 100 7.15 -4.49 -6.57
C ALA A 100 6.74 -4.42 -8.05
N LYS A 101 6.34 -3.25 -8.55
CA LYS A 101 5.98 -3.04 -9.96
C LYS A 101 7.19 -3.04 -10.89
N TYR A 102 8.37 -2.75 -10.35
CA TYR A 102 9.61 -2.64 -11.14
C TYR A 102 10.42 -3.93 -11.18
N GLY A 103 9.93 -5.03 -10.62
CA GLY A 103 10.65 -6.29 -10.45
C GLY A 103 11.20 -6.95 -11.73
N ASN A 104 10.87 -6.45 -12.92
CA ASN A 104 11.43 -6.90 -14.22
C ASN A 104 12.28 -5.83 -14.90
N LYS A 105 12.55 -4.70 -14.26
CA LYS A 105 13.39 -3.64 -14.81
C LYS A 105 14.72 -3.64 -14.07
N SER A 106 15.82 -3.49 -14.81
CA SER A 106 17.20 -3.43 -14.31
C SER A 106 17.49 -2.23 -13.37
N ILE A 107 16.47 -1.60 -12.85
CA ILE A 107 16.58 -0.46 -11.94
C ILE A 107 16.44 -1.00 -10.51
N LEU A 108 17.54 -1.00 -9.78
CA LEU A 108 17.54 -1.30 -8.36
C LEU A 108 16.70 -0.26 -7.62
N PRO A 109 15.85 -0.67 -6.66
CA PRO A 109 15.10 0.28 -5.85
C PRO A 109 16.05 1.08 -4.96
N GLU A 110 15.74 2.35 -4.76
CA GLU A 110 16.46 3.15 -3.79
C GLU A 110 16.22 2.57 -2.38
N LEU A 111 17.28 2.09 -1.76
CA LEU A 111 17.24 1.59 -0.39
C LEU A 111 17.26 2.78 0.57
N ARG A 112 16.22 2.92 1.36
CA ARG A 112 16.17 3.96 2.41
C ARG A 112 15.94 3.33 3.76
N VAL A 113 16.73 3.78 4.73
CA VAL A 113 16.52 3.43 6.14
C VAL A 113 15.26 4.14 6.63
N ILE A 114 14.46 3.45 7.43
CA ILE A 114 13.30 4.05 8.10
C ILE A 114 13.81 4.86 9.29
N ASP A 115 13.56 6.16 9.30
CA ASP A 115 14.11 7.09 10.28
C ASP A 115 13.30 7.14 11.58
N SER A 116 12.04 6.74 11.56
CA SER A 116 11.14 6.80 12.72
C SER A 116 10.08 5.68 12.70
N GLY A 117 9.35 5.52 13.79
CA GLY A 117 8.35 4.47 13.97
C GLY A 117 8.92 3.17 14.56
N VAL A 118 8.07 2.13 14.61
CA VAL A 118 8.40 0.82 15.19
C VAL A 118 9.56 0.13 14.45
N LEU A 119 9.74 0.44 13.18
CA LEU A 119 10.76 -0.16 12.29
C LEU A 119 11.94 0.77 12.03
N LYS A 120 12.22 1.72 12.93
CA LYS A 120 13.40 2.59 12.85
C LYS A 120 14.68 1.75 12.71
N GLY A 121 15.49 2.10 11.73
CA GLY A 121 16.77 1.43 11.45
C GLY A 121 16.65 0.24 10.50
N PHE A 122 15.44 -0.15 10.08
CA PHE A 122 15.25 -1.18 9.06
C PHE A 122 15.30 -0.58 7.65
N VAL A 123 15.74 -1.40 6.69
CA VAL A 123 15.72 -1.06 5.27
C VAL A 123 14.53 -1.75 4.61
N THR A 124 13.75 -1.01 3.83
CA THR A 124 12.61 -1.58 3.09
C THR A 124 13.11 -2.31 1.85
N ILE A 125 13.04 -3.63 1.85
CA ILE A 125 13.37 -4.48 0.70
C ILE A 125 12.10 -5.19 0.23
N ASN A 126 11.88 -5.24 -1.09
CA ASN A 126 10.79 -6.05 -1.62
C ASN A 126 11.13 -7.55 -1.45
N PRO A 127 10.19 -8.40 -0.97
CA PRO A 127 10.43 -9.83 -0.80
C PRO A 127 10.91 -10.56 -2.08
N ARG A 128 10.55 -10.07 -3.25
CA ARG A 128 11.04 -10.60 -4.54
C ARG A 128 12.53 -10.38 -4.76
N TRP A 129 13.15 -9.52 -3.98
CA TRP A 129 14.57 -9.18 -4.03
C TRP A 129 15.39 -9.93 -2.98
N ALA A 130 14.76 -10.72 -2.13
CA ALA A 130 15.41 -11.49 -1.06
C ALA A 130 16.46 -12.50 -1.57
N GLY A 131 16.53 -12.77 -2.87
CA GLY A 131 17.55 -13.61 -3.50
C GLY A 131 18.67 -12.82 -4.18
N VAL A 132 18.66 -11.49 -4.14
CA VAL A 132 19.70 -10.65 -4.74
C VAL A 132 20.89 -10.61 -3.80
N LYS A 133 22.09 -10.89 -4.30
CA LYS A 133 23.32 -10.87 -3.50
C LYS A 133 23.59 -9.46 -2.97
N GLU A 134 24.11 -9.37 -1.75
CA GLU A 134 24.45 -8.11 -1.06
C GLU A 134 25.26 -7.14 -1.92
N ALA A 135 26.19 -7.67 -2.73
CA ALA A 135 26.99 -6.89 -3.68
C ALA A 135 26.18 -6.12 -4.76
N ALA A 136 24.90 -6.43 -4.95
CA ALA A 136 24.04 -5.72 -5.88
C ALA A 136 23.39 -4.46 -5.26
N TYR A 137 23.58 -4.25 -3.95
CA TYR A 137 23.02 -3.13 -3.19
C TYR A 137 24.10 -2.10 -2.79
N MET A 138 25.37 -2.40 -3.05
CA MET A 138 26.51 -1.48 -2.87
C MET A 138 26.92 -0.88 -4.21
#